data_fa38e5ac32a2a7de16adf1434ad17c6f
#
_entry.id   fa38e5ac32a2a7de16adf1434ad17c6f
#
_cell.length_a   1.000
_cell.length_b   1.000
_cell.length_c   1.000
_cell.angle_alpha   90.00
_cell.angle_beta   90.00
_cell.angle_gamma   90.00
#
_symmetry.space_group_name_H-M   'P 1'
#
loop_
_entity.id
_entity.type
_entity.pdbx_description
1 polymer ?
#
loop_
_entity_poly.entity_id
_entity_poly.type
_entity_poly.pdbx_seq_one_letter_code
_entity_poly.pdbx_strand_id
1 'polypeptide(L)'
;MYEAFYGLKEKAFNLNPDPEYFYMSREHENAYVHLEYAIRESKGFAVITGEVGSGKTTLISYLLYKLKLDINIGLITNTNIPASQFLKAICREFEIDVDVREKVDIMEIFQDFLLERYAQNERVLLIIDEAQNISTEAMEEIRMLSNLEAEKSHLIQIILVGQPELRNKLQRNDLKQFAQRVSSHYHINGLNKVEVNNYIRYRLKVGEANNLDIFKKDAIELVYQHSLGIPRIKNVICDTALVYGYADGQKTIDKNIIENVIKERDESGIFSGLDIDSPKSEKDALPQDKGFDISNTHLQMMGKRIDSLEAMIGGLQEKIQNLNNLKNERDDTIIELIKMLENSIKSRFKLISVISQIKDGKNSTQQKNKKDLQGISIVKK
;
A
#
# COMPACT_ATOMS: atom_id res chain seq x y z
N MET A 1 -13.00 10.57 -24.89
CA MET A 1 -12.78 11.88 -25.53
C MET A 1 -11.71 11.77 -26.62
N TYR A 2 -10.43 11.55 -26.30
CA TYR A 2 -9.35 11.37 -27.27
C TYR A 2 -9.29 9.96 -27.88
N GLU A 3 -9.96 8.99 -27.30
CA GLU A 3 -9.92 7.57 -27.71
C GLU A 3 -10.36 7.42 -29.18
N ALA A 4 -11.54 7.94 -29.51
CA ALA A 4 -12.05 7.90 -30.88
C ALA A 4 -11.16 8.65 -31.87
N PHE A 5 -10.50 9.75 -31.44
CA PHE A 5 -9.61 10.53 -32.27
C PHE A 5 -8.35 9.76 -32.69
N TYR A 6 -7.77 8.96 -31.78
CA TYR A 6 -6.61 8.11 -32.06
C TYR A 6 -7.00 6.68 -32.47
N GLY A 7 -8.30 6.38 -32.56
CA GLY A 7 -8.79 5.05 -32.91
C GLY A 7 -8.54 4.01 -31.83
N LEU A 8 -8.60 4.44 -30.56
CA LEU A 8 -8.51 3.58 -29.38
C LEU A 8 -9.94 3.14 -29.00
N LYS A 9 -10.09 1.90 -28.55
CA LYS A 9 -11.30 1.39 -27.97
C LYS A 9 -11.46 1.84 -26.52
N GLU A 10 -10.35 1.91 -25.79
CA GLU A 10 -10.28 2.37 -24.41
C GLU A 10 -8.98 3.11 -24.11
N LYS A 11 -8.85 3.65 -22.91
CA LYS A 11 -7.65 4.38 -22.49
C LYS A 11 -6.43 3.49 -22.38
N ALA A 12 -5.50 3.62 -23.31
CA ALA A 12 -4.28 2.82 -23.33
C ALA A 12 -3.36 3.02 -22.12
N PHE A 13 -3.36 4.21 -21.51
CA PHE A 13 -2.45 4.58 -20.40
C PHE A 13 -3.18 4.79 -19.07
N ASN A 14 -4.24 4.02 -18.82
CA ASN A 14 -4.95 4.02 -17.55
C ASN A 14 -4.01 3.65 -16.39
N LEU A 15 -4.21 4.30 -15.23
CA LEU A 15 -3.43 4.06 -14.01
C LEU A 15 -3.97 2.90 -13.17
N ASN A 16 -5.21 2.48 -13.40
CA ASN A 16 -5.77 1.34 -12.70
C ASN A 16 -5.02 0.05 -13.08
N PRO A 17 -4.67 -0.79 -12.10
CA PRO A 17 -4.08 -2.08 -12.37
C PRO A 17 -5.01 -2.94 -13.24
N ASP A 18 -4.50 -3.35 -14.39
CA ASP A 18 -5.19 -4.25 -15.32
C ASP A 18 -4.19 -5.30 -15.80
N PRO A 19 -4.43 -6.59 -15.53
CA PRO A 19 -3.53 -7.66 -15.96
C PRO A 19 -3.35 -7.76 -17.49
N GLU A 20 -4.35 -7.38 -18.29
CA GLU A 20 -4.24 -7.40 -19.75
C GLU A 20 -3.25 -6.36 -20.27
N TYR A 21 -3.14 -5.23 -19.55
CA TYR A 21 -2.17 -4.18 -19.84
C TYR A 21 -0.79 -4.41 -19.21
N PHE A 22 -0.55 -5.56 -18.58
CA PHE A 22 0.74 -5.84 -17.97
C PHE A 22 1.79 -6.21 -19.02
N TYR A 23 2.74 -5.30 -19.22
CA TYR A 23 3.91 -5.55 -20.07
C TYR A 23 5.00 -6.27 -19.29
N MET A 24 5.25 -7.53 -19.59
CA MET A 24 6.33 -8.32 -19.01
C MET A 24 7.67 -7.83 -19.56
N SER A 25 8.34 -6.92 -18.84
CA SER A 25 9.71 -6.52 -19.15
C SER A 25 10.69 -7.57 -18.63
N ARG A 26 11.96 -7.44 -19.04
CA ARG A 26 13.03 -8.32 -18.52
C ARG A 26 13.17 -8.27 -17.00
N GLU A 27 13.02 -7.08 -16.40
CA GLU A 27 13.05 -6.90 -14.95
C GLU A 27 11.90 -7.65 -14.26
N HIS A 28 10.69 -7.56 -14.83
CA HIS A 28 9.53 -8.30 -14.32
C HIS A 28 9.67 -9.81 -14.50
N GLU A 29 10.22 -10.25 -15.62
CA GLU A 29 10.47 -11.68 -15.88
C GLU A 29 11.48 -12.25 -14.87
N ASN A 30 12.57 -11.53 -14.63
CA ASN A 30 13.54 -11.93 -13.61
C ASN A 30 12.91 -11.98 -12.22
N ALA A 31 12.16 -10.94 -11.83
CA ALA A 31 11.46 -10.91 -10.55
C ALA A 31 10.46 -12.07 -10.42
N TYR A 32 9.72 -12.37 -11.50
CA TYR A 32 8.79 -13.51 -11.56
C TYR A 32 9.52 -14.84 -11.29
N VAL A 33 10.64 -15.09 -11.98
CA VAL A 33 11.44 -16.32 -11.80
C VAL A 33 11.94 -16.44 -10.36
N HIS A 34 12.42 -15.35 -9.77
CA HIS A 34 12.85 -15.35 -8.36
C HIS A 34 11.71 -15.69 -7.40
N LEU A 35 10.51 -15.15 -7.62
CA LEU A 35 9.34 -15.44 -6.79
C LEU A 35 8.84 -16.87 -7.00
N GLU A 36 8.71 -17.30 -8.25
CA GLU A 36 8.27 -18.67 -8.57
C GLU A 36 9.21 -19.71 -7.95
N TYR A 37 10.53 -19.47 -8.05
CA TYR A 37 11.52 -20.33 -7.41
C TYR A 37 11.37 -20.38 -5.90
N ALA A 38 11.23 -19.22 -5.24
CA ALA A 38 11.05 -19.15 -3.79
C ALA A 38 9.79 -19.90 -3.33
N ILE A 39 8.68 -19.78 -4.07
CA ILE A 39 7.42 -20.46 -3.76
C ILE A 39 7.57 -21.97 -3.97
N ARG A 40 8.16 -22.42 -5.08
CA ARG A 40 8.31 -23.86 -5.38
C ARG A 40 9.23 -24.57 -4.39
N GLU A 41 10.26 -23.90 -3.94
CA GLU A 41 11.26 -24.46 -3.02
C GLU A 41 10.93 -24.22 -1.53
N SER A 42 9.83 -23.54 -1.22
CA SER A 42 9.43 -23.17 0.16
C SER A 42 10.57 -22.54 0.95
N LYS A 43 11.23 -21.52 0.39
CA LYS A 43 12.49 -20.96 0.88
C LYS A 43 12.35 -19.95 2.05
N GLY A 44 11.22 -19.90 2.75
CA GLY A 44 11.02 -18.96 3.85
C GLY A 44 10.65 -17.55 3.35
N PHE A 45 11.59 -16.59 3.34
CA PHE A 45 11.31 -15.23 2.88
C PHE A 45 11.81 -14.96 1.46
N ALA A 46 10.94 -14.35 0.64
CA ALA A 46 11.34 -13.66 -0.58
C ALA A 46 10.98 -12.17 -0.47
N VAL A 47 11.83 -11.30 -1.01
CA VAL A 47 11.66 -9.85 -0.96
C VAL A 47 11.71 -9.27 -2.36
N ILE A 48 10.69 -8.51 -2.74
CA ILE A 48 10.67 -7.73 -3.98
C ILE A 48 10.62 -6.26 -3.62
N THR A 49 11.56 -5.51 -4.14
CA THR A 49 11.58 -4.04 -3.99
C THR A 49 11.54 -3.36 -5.35
N GLY A 50 11.20 -2.09 -5.37
CA GLY A 50 11.19 -1.25 -6.57
C GLY A 50 10.46 0.04 -6.32
N GLU A 51 10.65 1.02 -7.19
CA GLU A 51 10.05 2.34 -7.09
C GLU A 51 8.52 2.31 -7.10
N VAL A 52 7.90 3.38 -6.59
CA VAL A 52 6.44 3.55 -6.67
C VAL A 52 5.99 3.53 -8.12
N GLY A 53 5.06 2.62 -8.45
CA GLY A 53 4.57 2.48 -9.83
C GLY A 53 5.49 1.68 -10.75
N SER A 54 6.48 0.95 -10.23
CA SER A 54 7.31 0.03 -11.01
C SER A 54 6.57 -1.24 -11.46
N GLY A 55 5.34 -1.49 -10.99
CA GLY A 55 4.53 -2.65 -11.39
C GLY A 55 4.60 -3.86 -10.44
N LYS A 56 5.10 -3.69 -9.21
CA LYS A 56 5.22 -4.77 -8.20
C LYS A 56 3.90 -5.47 -7.92
N THR A 57 2.86 -4.74 -7.55
CA THR A 57 1.53 -5.29 -7.24
C THR A 57 0.92 -5.98 -8.47
N THR A 58 1.11 -5.43 -9.67
CA THR A 58 0.65 -6.05 -10.92
C THR A 58 1.40 -7.35 -11.20
N LEU A 59 2.71 -7.40 -10.93
CA LEU A 59 3.51 -8.62 -11.05
C LEU A 59 3.01 -9.71 -10.08
N ILE A 60 2.68 -9.35 -8.84
CA ILE A 60 2.10 -10.29 -7.86
C ILE A 60 0.76 -10.83 -8.36
N SER A 61 -0.13 -9.98 -8.84
CA SER A 61 -1.42 -10.40 -9.41
C SER A 61 -1.22 -11.35 -10.60
N TYR A 62 -0.26 -11.05 -11.47
CA TYR A 62 0.10 -11.90 -12.59
C TYR A 62 0.68 -13.26 -12.13
N LEU A 63 1.56 -13.25 -11.13
CA LEU A 63 2.13 -14.46 -10.52
C LEU A 63 1.01 -15.37 -9.99
N LEU A 64 0.10 -14.83 -9.18
CA LEU A 64 -1.02 -15.57 -8.60
C LEU A 64 -1.93 -16.17 -9.68
N TYR A 65 -2.20 -15.42 -10.74
CA TYR A 65 -2.98 -15.92 -11.87
C TYR A 65 -2.31 -17.09 -12.62
N LYS A 66 -0.97 -17.09 -12.68
CA LYS A 66 -0.17 -18.13 -13.39
C LYS A 66 0.15 -19.35 -12.53
N LEU A 67 0.20 -19.20 -11.22
CA LEU A 67 0.45 -20.30 -10.30
C LEU A 67 -0.74 -21.27 -10.32
N LYS A 68 -0.53 -22.44 -10.92
CA LYS A 68 -1.50 -23.56 -10.95
C LYS A 68 -1.18 -24.57 -9.83
N LEU A 69 -1.03 -24.08 -8.60
CA LEU A 69 -0.71 -24.88 -7.44
C LEU A 69 -1.88 -24.77 -6.46
N ASP A 70 -2.13 -25.85 -5.70
CA ASP A 70 -3.04 -25.80 -4.55
C ASP A 70 -2.35 -25.00 -3.43
N ILE A 71 -2.57 -23.71 -3.42
CA ILE A 71 -1.95 -22.75 -2.50
C ILE A 71 -3.04 -21.98 -1.78
N ASN A 72 -3.00 -21.99 -0.45
CA ASN A 72 -3.76 -21.07 0.38
C ASN A 72 -3.02 -19.72 0.43
N ILE A 73 -3.65 -18.66 -0.04
CA ILE A 73 -3.03 -17.35 -0.22
C ILE A 73 -3.65 -16.35 0.74
N GLY A 74 -2.81 -15.73 1.60
CA GLY A 74 -3.16 -14.53 2.36
C GLY A 74 -2.48 -13.31 1.74
N LEU A 75 -3.23 -12.22 1.53
CA LEU A 75 -2.72 -10.98 0.94
C LEU A 75 -3.00 -9.78 1.83
N ILE A 76 -1.96 -9.26 2.47
CA ILE A 76 -2.03 -8.04 3.28
C ILE A 76 -1.56 -6.85 2.46
N THR A 77 -2.47 -5.90 2.23
CA THR A 77 -2.20 -4.63 1.54
C THR A 77 -2.18 -3.44 2.49
N ASN A 78 -2.89 -3.53 3.62
CA ASN A 78 -2.86 -2.51 4.66
C ASN A 78 -1.86 -2.91 5.76
N THR A 79 -0.67 -2.37 5.69
CA THR A 79 0.45 -2.67 6.60
C THR A 79 0.62 -1.65 7.72
N ASN A 80 -0.15 -0.56 7.70
CA ASN A 80 -0.11 0.48 8.73
C ASN A 80 -1.08 0.15 9.89
N ILE A 81 -0.88 -1.01 10.51
CA ILE A 81 -1.66 -1.50 11.64
C ILE A 81 -0.73 -1.79 12.84
N PRO A 82 -1.22 -1.67 14.09
CA PRO A 82 -0.44 -2.00 15.28
C PRO A 82 0.06 -3.45 15.25
N ALA A 83 1.28 -3.70 15.76
CA ALA A 83 1.85 -5.04 15.83
C ALA A 83 0.92 -6.03 16.55
N SER A 84 0.26 -5.62 17.63
CA SER A 84 -0.71 -6.44 18.37
C SER A 84 -1.92 -6.92 17.54
N GLN A 85 -2.21 -6.27 16.43
CA GLN A 85 -3.30 -6.63 15.52
C GLN A 85 -2.81 -7.30 14.24
N PHE A 86 -1.48 -7.28 14.00
CA PHE A 86 -0.92 -7.77 12.73
C PHE A 86 -1.13 -9.28 12.57
N LEU A 87 -0.89 -10.06 13.61
CA LEU A 87 -1.13 -11.51 13.58
C LEU A 87 -2.62 -11.84 13.38
N LYS A 88 -3.52 -11.06 14.01
CA LYS A 88 -4.97 -11.22 13.77
C LYS A 88 -5.35 -10.90 12.32
N ALA A 89 -4.72 -9.89 11.72
CA ALA A 89 -4.93 -9.58 10.31
C ALA A 89 -4.48 -10.73 9.40
N ILE A 90 -3.32 -11.35 9.69
CA ILE A 90 -2.86 -12.54 8.97
C ILE A 90 -3.89 -13.68 9.09
N CYS A 91 -4.36 -13.99 10.30
CA CYS A 91 -5.34 -15.05 10.51
C CYS A 91 -6.64 -14.81 9.72
N ARG A 92 -7.13 -13.57 9.67
CA ARG A 92 -8.33 -13.21 8.89
C ARG A 92 -8.18 -13.45 7.39
N GLU A 93 -6.99 -13.19 6.83
CA GLU A 93 -6.71 -13.49 5.41
C GLU A 93 -6.81 -14.98 5.08
N PHE A 94 -6.64 -15.85 6.09
CA PHE A 94 -6.80 -17.30 5.98
C PHE A 94 -8.13 -17.80 6.55
N GLU A 95 -9.11 -16.90 6.79
CA GLU A 95 -10.45 -17.22 7.33
C GLU A 95 -10.42 -17.89 8.71
N ILE A 96 -9.37 -17.62 9.52
CA ILE A 96 -9.21 -18.14 10.87
C ILE A 96 -9.82 -17.14 11.88
N ASP A 97 -10.81 -17.58 12.65
CA ASP A 97 -11.46 -16.76 13.68
C ASP A 97 -10.63 -16.70 14.97
N VAL A 98 -10.08 -15.53 15.26
CA VAL A 98 -9.21 -15.28 16.41
C VAL A 98 -9.55 -13.97 17.16
N ASP A 99 -10.72 -13.39 16.92
CA ASP A 99 -11.01 -12.02 17.40
C ASP A 99 -11.03 -11.89 18.92
N VAL A 100 -11.32 -12.95 19.67
CA VAL A 100 -11.47 -12.95 21.14
C VAL A 100 -10.28 -13.63 21.84
N ARG A 101 -9.23 -14.01 21.12
CA ARG A 101 -8.12 -14.80 21.65
C ARG A 101 -6.93 -13.96 22.10
N GLU A 102 -6.16 -14.48 23.04
CA GLU A 102 -4.85 -13.93 23.41
C GLU A 102 -3.82 -14.26 22.33
N LYS A 103 -2.69 -13.52 22.34
CA LYS A 103 -1.65 -13.67 21.30
C LYS A 103 -1.05 -15.07 21.24
N VAL A 104 -0.87 -15.73 22.38
CA VAL A 104 -0.32 -17.10 22.47
C VAL A 104 -1.29 -18.09 21.81
N ASP A 105 -2.57 -17.99 22.14
CA ASP A 105 -3.61 -18.84 21.55
C ASP A 105 -3.67 -18.66 20.01
N ILE A 106 -3.49 -17.43 19.54
CA ILE A 106 -3.50 -17.13 18.09
C ILE A 106 -2.34 -17.81 17.38
N MET A 107 -1.15 -17.81 17.98
CA MET A 107 0.02 -18.48 17.39
C MET A 107 -0.17 -20.00 17.31
N GLU A 108 -0.75 -20.62 18.35
CA GLU A 108 -1.06 -22.05 18.37
C GLU A 108 -2.11 -22.41 17.31
N ILE A 109 -3.22 -21.66 17.25
CA ILE A 109 -4.27 -21.86 16.25
C ILE A 109 -3.71 -21.73 14.83
N PHE A 110 -2.86 -20.73 14.58
CA PHE A 110 -2.25 -20.54 13.28
C PHE A 110 -1.28 -21.67 12.94
N GLN A 111 -0.51 -22.16 13.92
CA GLN A 111 0.37 -23.31 13.74
C GLN A 111 -0.44 -24.58 13.41
N ASP A 112 -1.53 -24.85 14.11
CA ASP A 112 -2.42 -25.97 13.83
C ASP A 112 -2.99 -25.91 12.42
N PHE A 113 -3.43 -24.72 11.98
CA PHE A 113 -3.86 -24.48 10.60
C PHE A 113 -2.77 -24.85 9.59
N LEU A 114 -1.53 -24.38 9.81
CA LEU A 114 -0.42 -24.67 8.91
C LEU A 114 -0.10 -26.16 8.84
N LEU A 115 -0.14 -26.87 9.97
CA LEU A 115 0.08 -28.31 10.05
C LEU A 115 -1.03 -29.09 9.32
N GLU A 116 -2.28 -28.63 9.45
CA GLU A 116 -3.41 -29.23 8.73
C GLU A 116 -3.24 -29.07 7.20
N ARG A 117 -2.89 -27.87 6.72
CA ARG A 117 -2.62 -27.62 5.29
C ARG A 117 -1.45 -28.49 4.79
N TYR A 118 -0.37 -28.56 5.58
CA TYR A 118 0.78 -29.41 5.26
C TYR A 118 0.40 -30.90 5.13
N ALA A 119 -0.42 -31.42 6.04
CA ALA A 119 -0.91 -32.80 5.98
C ALA A 119 -1.78 -33.09 4.75
N GLN A 120 -2.43 -32.04 4.18
CA GLN A 120 -3.21 -32.12 2.95
C GLN A 120 -2.36 -31.89 1.69
N ASN A 121 -1.03 -31.74 1.80
CA ASN A 121 -0.10 -31.31 0.74
C ASN A 121 -0.44 -29.95 0.11
N GLU A 122 -1.15 -29.12 0.82
CA GLU A 122 -1.42 -27.75 0.43
C GLU A 122 -0.31 -26.82 0.91
N ARG A 123 0.01 -25.81 0.12
CA ARG A 123 1.00 -24.78 0.48
C ARG A 123 0.31 -23.57 1.04
N VAL A 124 0.97 -22.87 1.94
CA VAL A 124 0.50 -21.60 2.48
C VAL A 124 1.45 -20.48 2.06
N LEU A 125 0.91 -19.46 1.43
CA LEU A 125 1.63 -18.30 0.92
C LEU A 125 1.06 -17.02 1.52
N LEU A 126 1.88 -16.30 2.25
CA LEU A 126 1.55 -14.97 2.76
C LEU A 126 2.27 -13.92 1.93
N ILE A 127 1.53 -13.01 1.34
CA ILE A 127 2.05 -11.87 0.59
C ILE A 127 1.73 -10.59 1.37
N ILE A 128 2.75 -9.77 1.59
CA ILE A 128 2.59 -8.50 2.30
C ILE A 128 3.07 -7.40 1.37
N ASP A 129 2.13 -6.61 0.83
CA ASP A 129 2.44 -5.45 -0.01
C ASP A 129 2.66 -4.21 0.87
N GLU A 130 3.35 -3.20 0.34
CA GLU A 130 3.77 -1.98 1.06
C GLU A 130 4.52 -2.29 2.37
N ALA A 131 5.34 -3.34 2.38
CA ALA A 131 6.01 -3.87 3.57
C ALA A 131 7.00 -2.91 4.23
N GLN A 132 7.41 -1.80 3.58
CA GLN A 132 8.21 -0.75 4.22
C GLN A 132 7.47 -0.09 5.40
N ASN A 133 6.13 -0.11 5.41
CA ASN A 133 5.31 0.51 6.46
C ASN A 133 5.12 -0.37 7.70
N ILE A 134 5.47 -1.67 7.65
CA ILE A 134 5.35 -2.60 8.78
C ILE A 134 6.23 -2.12 9.93
N SER A 135 5.75 -2.12 11.18
CA SER A 135 6.57 -1.79 12.33
C SER A 135 7.67 -2.84 12.58
N THR A 136 8.73 -2.48 13.32
CA THR A 136 9.80 -3.44 13.66
C THR A 136 9.26 -4.62 14.47
N GLU A 137 8.34 -4.34 15.38
CA GLU A 137 7.70 -5.34 16.24
C GLU A 137 6.84 -6.32 15.41
N ALA A 138 6.09 -5.82 14.41
CA ALA A 138 5.32 -6.68 13.52
C ALA A 138 6.22 -7.50 12.58
N MET A 139 7.37 -6.95 12.15
CA MET A 139 8.38 -7.71 11.40
C MET A 139 8.91 -8.89 12.23
N GLU A 140 9.09 -8.72 13.53
CA GLU A 140 9.55 -9.78 14.42
C GLU A 140 8.48 -10.86 14.58
N GLU A 141 7.19 -10.51 14.62
CA GLU A 141 6.08 -11.49 14.59
C GLU A 141 6.09 -12.31 13.30
N ILE A 142 6.25 -11.65 12.15
CA ILE A 142 6.39 -12.34 10.86
C ILE A 142 7.59 -13.30 10.86
N ARG A 143 8.71 -12.89 11.46
CA ARG A 143 9.89 -13.74 11.60
C ARG A 143 9.58 -15.00 12.44
N MET A 144 8.81 -14.86 13.51
CA MET A 144 8.39 -15.99 14.33
C MET A 144 7.52 -16.98 13.54
N LEU A 145 6.58 -16.49 12.72
CA LEU A 145 5.79 -17.33 11.83
C LEU A 145 6.65 -18.15 10.87
N SER A 146 7.71 -17.55 10.34
CA SER A 146 8.63 -18.24 9.41
C SER A 146 9.45 -19.36 10.05
N ASN A 147 9.47 -19.45 11.40
CA ASN A 147 10.15 -20.51 12.15
C ASN A 147 9.31 -21.78 12.24
N LEU A 148 8.04 -21.73 11.86
CA LEU A 148 7.15 -22.87 11.89
C LEU A 148 7.54 -23.84 10.78
N GLU A 149 8.12 -24.99 11.19
CA GLU A 149 8.66 -26.00 10.29
C GLU A 149 8.08 -27.37 10.63
N ALA A 150 7.91 -28.20 9.62
CA ALA A 150 7.63 -29.62 9.77
C ALA A 150 8.60 -30.43 8.89
N GLU A 151 9.23 -31.46 9.44
CA GLU A 151 10.13 -32.38 8.73
C GLU A 151 11.22 -31.71 7.86
N LYS A 152 11.74 -30.55 8.29
CA LYS A 152 12.74 -29.70 7.57
C LYS A 152 12.15 -28.85 6.44
N SER A 153 10.82 -28.71 6.36
CA SER A 153 10.15 -27.83 5.42
C SER A 153 9.49 -26.67 6.15
N HIS A 154 9.62 -25.45 5.60
CA HIS A 154 8.86 -24.32 6.11
C HIS A 154 7.37 -24.51 5.80
N LEU A 155 6.52 -24.35 6.82
CA LEU A 155 5.07 -24.50 6.70
C LEU A 155 4.42 -23.32 5.95
N ILE A 156 5.07 -22.17 5.94
CA ILE A 156 4.59 -20.96 5.30
C ILE A 156 5.69 -20.31 4.46
N GLN A 157 5.35 -19.93 3.23
CA GLN A 157 6.17 -19.07 2.38
C GLN A 157 5.71 -17.63 2.54
N ILE A 158 6.65 -16.70 2.74
CA ILE A 158 6.33 -15.29 2.94
C ILE A 158 7.00 -14.45 1.86
N ILE A 159 6.22 -13.60 1.18
CA ILE A 159 6.71 -12.64 0.20
C ILE A 159 6.48 -11.23 0.73
N LEU A 160 7.55 -10.47 0.88
CA LEU A 160 7.49 -9.04 1.18
C LEU A 160 7.66 -8.24 -0.10
N VAL A 161 6.71 -7.37 -0.36
CA VAL A 161 6.74 -6.45 -1.50
C VAL A 161 6.78 -5.03 -0.97
N GLY A 162 7.69 -4.22 -1.45
CA GLY A 162 7.82 -2.86 -0.92
C GLY A 162 8.64 -1.92 -1.79
N GLN A 163 8.77 -0.70 -1.30
CA GLN A 163 9.57 0.36 -1.90
C GLN A 163 11.06 0.18 -1.51
N PRO A 164 12.00 0.96 -2.09
CA PRO A 164 13.43 0.83 -1.75
C PRO A 164 13.73 0.99 -0.26
N GLU A 165 12.89 1.74 0.48
CA GLU A 165 13.00 1.93 1.93
C GLU A 165 12.90 0.60 2.69
N LEU A 166 12.18 -0.40 2.15
CA LEU A 166 12.15 -1.75 2.72
C LEU A 166 13.55 -2.36 2.78
N ARG A 167 14.35 -2.19 1.72
CA ARG A 167 15.74 -2.64 1.71
C ARG A 167 16.57 -1.97 2.80
N ASN A 168 16.45 -0.66 2.94
CA ASN A 168 17.15 0.11 3.97
C ASN A 168 16.72 -0.33 5.37
N LYS A 169 15.43 -0.60 5.55
CA LYS A 169 14.86 -1.10 6.80
C LYS A 169 15.43 -2.47 7.18
N LEU A 170 15.49 -3.41 6.23
CA LEU A 170 16.04 -4.75 6.45
C LEU A 170 17.55 -4.76 6.74
N GLN A 171 18.28 -3.71 6.39
CA GLN A 171 19.71 -3.56 6.69
C GLN A 171 19.98 -3.04 8.11
N ARG A 172 18.97 -2.63 8.86
CA ARG A 172 19.12 -2.13 10.23
C ARG A 172 19.57 -3.26 11.18
N ASN A 173 20.33 -2.89 12.20
CA ASN A 173 20.87 -3.84 13.16
C ASN A 173 19.81 -4.62 13.94
N ASP A 174 18.66 -3.97 14.24
CA ASP A 174 17.52 -4.56 14.93
C ASP A 174 16.77 -5.61 14.09
N LEU A 175 16.91 -5.59 12.76
CA LEU A 175 16.30 -6.56 11.84
C LEU A 175 17.33 -7.53 11.22
N LYS A 176 18.55 -7.58 11.73
CA LYS A 176 19.62 -8.44 11.19
C LYS A 176 19.23 -9.93 11.17
N GLN A 177 18.55 -10.42 12.21
CA GLN A 177 18.09 -11.81 12.27
C GLN A 177 17.00 -12.10 11.24
N PHE A 178 16.14 -11.12 10.96
CA PHE A 178 15.13 -11.20 9.89
C PHE A 178 15.83 -11.27 8.52
N ALA A 179 16.77 -10.36 8.26
CA ALA A 179 17.49 -10.29 6.99
C ALA A 179 18.26 -11.58 6.65
N GLN A 180 18.78 -12.30 7.64
CA GLN A 180 19.44 -13.60 7.44
C GLN A 180 18.52 -14.71 6.94
N ARG A 181 17.20 -14.56 7.07
CA ARG A 181 16.18 -15.51 6.59
C ARG A 181 15.66 -15.19 5.20
N VAL A 182 16.03 -14.05 4.64
CA VAL A 182 15.69 -13.68 3.27
C VAL A 182 16.50 -14.55 2.32
N SER A 183 15.85 -15.50 1.69
CA SER A 183 16.47 -16.45 0.77
C SER A 183 16.56 -15.90 -0.66
N SER A 184 15.69 -14.97 -1.03
CA SER A 184 15.65 -14.36 -2.35
C SER A 184 15.28 -12.89 -2.23
N HIS A 185 16.04 -12.03 -2.88
CA HIS A 185 15.75 -10.60 -3.01
C HIS A 185 15.95 -10.16 -4.45
N TYR A 186 14.96 -9.45 -4.98
CA TYR A 186 15.07 -8.83 -6.30
C TYR A 186 14.56 -7.39 -6.26
N HIS A 187 15.29 -6.50 -6.94
CA HIS A 187 14.88 -5.11 -7.10
C HIS A 187 14.44 -4.86 -8.53
N ILE A 188 13.18 -4.42 -8.71
CA ILE A 188 12.63 -4.10 -10.02
C ILE A 188 13.04 -2.69 -10.39
N ASN A 189 13.95 -2.58 -11.35
CA ASN A 189 14.38 -1.31 -11.92
C ASN A 189 13.36 -0.77 -12.95
N GLY A 190 13.50 0.50 -13.31
CA GLY A 190 12.75 1.08 -14.42
C GLY A 190 13.11 0.41 -15.77
N LEU A 191 12.18 0.45 -16.71
CA LEU A 191 12.37 -0.06 -18.07
C LEU A 191 13.48 0.72 -18.78
N ASN A 192 14.33 0.00 -19.53
CA ASN A 192 15.32 0.67 -20.37
C ASN A 192 14.66 1.36 -21.58
N LYS A 193 15.45 2.17 -22.30
CA LYS A 193 14.96 2.96 -23.45
C LYS A 193 14.24 2.13 -24.53
N VAL A 194 14.75 0.95 -24.83
CA VAL A 194 14.14 0.05 -25.85
C VAL A 194 12.82 -0.50 -25.34
N GLU A 195 12.80 -0.90 -24.09
CA GLU A 195 11.59 -1.42 -23.43
C GLU A 195 10.51 -0.34 -23.28
N VAL A 196 10.87 0.93 -23.06
CA VAL A 196 9.89 2.04 -23.02
C VAL A 196 9.16 2.17 -24.35
N ASN A 197 9.87 2.11 -25.48
CA ASN A 197 9.22 2.11 -26.79
C ASN A 197 8.28 0.91 -26.96
N ASN A 198 8.75 -0.28 -26.59
CA ASN A 198 7.95 -1.51 -26.70
C ASN A 198 6.74 -1.47 -25.76
N TYR A 199 6.91 -0.92 -24.56
CA TYR A 199 5.84 -0.70 -23.58
C TYR A 199 4.73 0.20 -24.13
N ILE A 200 5.08 1.37 -24.69
CA ILE A 200 4.12 2.31 -25.26
C ILE A 200 3.33 1.63 -26.40
N ARG A 201 4.04 0.96 -27.32
CA ARG A 201 3.39 0.23 -28.43
C ARG A 201 2.51 -0.91 -27.94
N TYR A 202 2.94 -1.64 -26.90
CA TYR A 202 2.15 -2.71 -26.29
C TYR A 202 0.85 -2.16 -25.69
N ARG A 203 0.90 -1.06 -24.92
CA ARG A 203 -0.26 -0.42 -24.32
C ARG A 203 -1.25 0.08 -25.39
N LEU A 204 -0.75 0.70 -26.47
CA LEU A 204 -1.56 1.11 -27.62
C LEU A 204 -2.19 -0.09 -28.33
N LYS A 205 -1.46 -1.20 -28.46
CA LYS A 205 -1.98 -2.43 -29.07
C LYS A 205 -3.12 -3.05 -28.25
N VAL A 206 -2.97 -3.14 -26.94
CA VAL A 206 -4.02 -3.63 -26.03
C VAL A 206 -5.24 -2.71 -26.07
N GLY A 207 -5.04 -1.38 -26.10
CA GLY A 207 -6.12 -0.41 -26.31
C GLY A 207 -6.71 -0.40 -27.72
N GLU A 208 -6.35 -1.36 -28.58
CA GLU A 208 -6.84 -1.53 -29.97
C GLU A 208 -6.63 -0.28 -30.85
N ALA A 209 -5.51 0.45 -30.64
CA ALA A 209 -5.18 1.62 -31.45
C ALA A 209 -5.04 1.28 -32.94
N ASN A 210 -5.63 2.08 -33.83
CA ASN A 210 -5.47 1.93 -35.27
C ASN A 210 -4.03 2.17 -35.76
N ASN A 211 -3.26 2.97 -35.01
CA ASN A 211 -1.87 3.27 -35.29
C ASN A 211 -1.03 3.06 -34.02
N LEU A 212 0.01 2.25 -34.09
CA LEU A 212 0.93 2.01 -32.99
C LEU A 212 2.08 3.01 -32.95
N ASP A 213 2.23 3.84 -33.98
CA ASP A 213 3.29 4.87 -34.12
C ASP A 213 2.75 6.28 -33.85
N ILE A 214 1.80 6.40 -32.91
CA ILE A 214 1.24 7.69 -32.48
C ILE A 214 2.36 8.56 -31.88
N PHE A 215 3.26 7.97 -31.06
CA PHE A 215 4.39 8.67 -30.46
C PHE A 215 5.61 8.61 -31.39
N LYS A 216 6.17 9.76 -31.75
CA LYS A 216 7.41 9.84 -32.52
C LYS A 216 8.61 9.43 -31.66
N LYS A 217 9.73 9.04 -32.31
CA LYS A 217 10.93 8.53 -31.61
C LYS A 217 11.54 9.56 -30.66
N ASP A 218 11.54 10.82 -31.00
CA ASP A 218 12.02 11.93 -30.19
C ASP A 218 11.11 12.19 -28.95
N ALA A 219 9.80 12.02 -29.12
CA ALA A 219 8.84 12.05 -28.01
C ALA A 219 9.09 10.91 -27.01
N ILE A 220 9.28 9.68 -27.52
CA ILE A 220 9.57 8.50 -26.68
C ILE A 220 10.88 8.66 -25.90
N GLU A 221 11.89 9.29 -26.52
CA GLU A 221 13.15 9.63 -25.84
C GLU A 221 12.92 10.48 -24.61
N LEU A 222 12.15 11.57 -24.76
CA LEU A 222 11.81 12.43 -23.61
C LEU A 222 10.97 11.72 -22.57
N VAL A 223 10.00 10.90 -22.99
CA VAL A 223 9.22 10.09 -22.03
C VAL A 223 10.14 9.19 -21.21
N TYR A 224 11.15 8.57 -21.85
CA TYR A 224 12.14 7.75 -21.12
C TYR A 224 12.95 8.60 -20.12
N GLN A 225 13.49 9.72 -20.56
CA GLN A 225 14.34 10.60 -19.72
C GLN A 225 13.60 11.10 -18.48
N HIS A 226 12.33 11.50 -18.62
CA HIS A 226 11.55 12.06 -17.51
C HIS A 226 10.78 11.03 -16.69
N SER A 227 10.60 9.81 -17.20
CA SER A 227 9.98 8.74 -16.43
C SER A 227 10.98 7.85 -15.73
N LEU A 228 12.27 7.93 -16.05
CA LEU A 228 13.33 6.99 -15.62
C LEU A 228 12.92 5.52 -15.85
N GLY A 229 12.07 5.29 -16.86
CA GLY A 229 11.54 3.96 -17.15
C GLY A 229 10.45 3.46 -16.20
N ILE A 230 9.94 4.27 -15.27
CA ILE A 230 8.89 3.86 -14.33
C ILE A 230 7.52 3.82 -15.03
N PRO A 231 6.79 2.69 -15.05
CA PRO A 231 5.53 2.52 -15.78
C PRO A 231 4.46 3.57 -15.42
N ARG A 232 4.24 3.85 -14.15
CA ARG A 232 3.23 4.81 -13.69
C ARG A 232 3.49 6.22 -14.22
N ILE A 233 4.75 6.67 -14.17
CA ILE A 233 5.13 8.01 -14.64
C ILE A 233 4.96 8.12 -16.15
N LYS A 234 5.37 7.07 -16.91
CA LYS A 234 5.13 7.00 -18.35
C LYS A 234 3.66 7.09 -18.71
N ASN A 235 2.81 6.36 -17.98
CA ASN A 235 1.37 6.38 -18.24
C ASN A 235 0.81 7.79 -18.08
N VAL A 236 1.18 8.50 -16.99
CA VAL A 236 0.75 9.89 -16.78
C VAL A 236 1.20 10.77 -17.95
N ILE A 237 2.48 10.71 -18.32
CA ILE A 237 3.02 11.55 -19.40
C ILE A 237 2.33 11.23 -20.73
N CYS A 238 2.17 9.94 -21.07
CA CYS A 238 1.56 9.52 -22.33
C CYS A 238 0.07 9.84 -22.40
N ASP A 239 -0.70 9.65 -21.31
CA ASP A 239 -2.13 9.99 -21.26
C ASP A 239 -2.34 11.49 -21.44
N THR A 240 -1.58 12.32 -20.69
CA THR A 240 -1.64 13.79 -20.81
C THR A 240 -1.22 14.25 -22.21
N ALA A 241 -0.20 13.64 -22.81
CA ALA A 241 0.23 13.96 -24.16
C ALA A 241 -0.84 13.66 -25.23
N LEU A 242 -1.59 12.57 -25.05
CA LEU A 242 -2.73 12.26 -25.94
C LEU A 242 -3.86 13.29 -25.80
N VAL A 243 -4.11 13.78 -24.58
CA VAL A 243 -5.10 14.87 -24.35
C VAL A 243 -4.66 16.14 -25.05
N TYR A 244 -3.38 16.56 -24.96
CA TYR A 244 -2.87 17.75 -25.61
C TYR A 244 -2.87 17.64 -27.12
N GLY A 245 -2.37 16.50 -27.66
CA GLY A 245 -2.41 16.25 -29.09
C GLY A 245 -3.84 16.27 -29.64
N TYR A 246 -4.82 15.75 -28.89
CA TYR A 246 -6.24 15.84 -29.24
C TYR A 246 -6.73 17.29 -29.27
N ALA A 247 -6.41 18.11 -28.26
CA ALA A 247 -6.78 19.52 -28.20
C ALA A 247 -6.22 20.32 -29.37
N ASP A 248 -4.99 20.01 -29.78
CA ASP A 248 -4.30 20.64 -30.91
C ASP A 248 -4.62 19.99 -32.29
N GLY A 249 -5.50 19.01 -32.33
CA GLY A 249 -5.88 18.28 -33.56
C GLY A 249 -4.73 17.46 -34.18
N GLN A 250 -3.68 17.14 -33.40
CA GLN A 250 -2.50 16.42 -33.89
C GLN A 250 -2.69 14.90 -33.77
N LYS A 251 -2.55 14.18 -34.88
CA LYS A 251 -2.65 12.70 -34.96
C LYS A 251 -1.40 11.98 -34.45
N THR A 252 -0.30 12.68 -34.24
CA THR A 252 0.96 12.14 -33.75
C THR A 252 1.52 13.04 -32.67
N ILE A 253 2.08 12.41 -31.64
CA ILE A 253 2.71 13.07 -30.51
C ILE A 253 4.20 13.23 -30.81
N ASP A 254 4.64 14.48 -30.88
CA ASP A 254 6.04 14.83 -31.10
C ASP A 254 6.71 15.34 -29.82
N LYS A 255 7.97 15.72 -29.96
CA LYS A 255 8.79 16.24 -28.87
C LYS A 255 8.17 17.46 -28.21
N ASN A 256 7.58 18.39 -28.96
CA ASN A 256 7.07 19.65 -28.44
C ASN A 256 5.88 19.42 -27.48
N ILE A 257 4.98 18.49 -27.83
CA ILE A 257 3.86 18.12 -26.96
C ILE A 257 4.38 17.55 -25.63
N ILE A 258 5.38 16.67 -25.68
CA ILE A 258 5.95 16.10 -24.45
C ILE A 258 6.66 17.17 -23.60
N GLU A 259 7.40 18.10 -24.21
CA GLU A 259 8.03 19.21 -23.51
C GLU A 259 7.00 20.08 -22.77
N ASN A 260 5.85 20.37 -23.40
CA ASN A 260 4.75 21.11 -22.76
C ASN A 260 4.18 20.35 -21.55
N VAL A 261 3.92 19.03 -21.70
CA VAL A 261 3.44 18.18 -20.62
C VAL A 261 4.42 18.14 -19.43
N ILE A 262 5.72 18.05 -19.72
CA ILE A 262 6.76 18.02 -18.69
C ILE A 262 6.82 19.38 -17.97
N LYS A 263 6.82 20.48 -18.71
CA LYS A 263 6.87 21.82 -18.16
C LYS A 263 5.70 22.09 -17.20
N GLU A 264 4.48 21.78 -17.59
CA GLU A 264 3.30 21.93 -16.73
C GLU A 264 3.38 21.04 -15.49
N ARG A 265 3.89 19.82 -15.63
CA ARG A 265 4.12 18.91 -14.52
C ARG A 265 5.10 19.49 -13.50
N ASP A 266 6.21 20.07 -13.97
CA ASP A 266 7.23 20.68 -13.13
C ASP A 266 6.69 21.94 -12.44
N GLU A 267 5.94 22.78 -13.16
CA GLU A 267 5.29 23.99 -12.63
C GLU A 267 4.20 23.68 -11.59
N SER A 268 3.48 22.55 -11.73
CA SER A 268 2.44 22.15 -10.76
C SER A 268 3.00 21.76 -9.39
N GLY A 269 4.28 21.44 -9.29
CA GLY A 269 4.96 21.05 -8.06
C GLY A 269 4.46 19.75 -7.41
N ILE A 270 3.39 19.15 -7.92
CA ILE A 270 2.74 17.95 -7.34
C ILE A 270 3.66 16.73 -7.46
N PHE A 271 4.55 16.73 -8.43
CA PHE A 271 5.43 15.60 -8.75
C PHE A 271 6.90 15.83 -8.40
N SER A 272 7.26 16.99 -7.83
CA SER A 272 8.63 17.34 -7.44
C SER A 272 9.22 16.47 -6.32
N GLY A 273 8.41 15.66 -5.65
CA GLY A 273 8.86 14.65 -4.66
C GLY A 273 9.22 13.29 -5.24
N LEU A 274 9.19 13.12 -6.57
CA LEU A 274 9.61 11.92 -7.27
C LEU A 274 11.02 12.05 -7.88
N ASP A 275 11.79 13.05 -7.47
CA ASP A 275 13.21 13.17 -7.78
C ASP A 275 13.94 12.00 -7.07
N ILE A 276 13.98 10.90 -7.78
CA ILE A 276 14.86 9.78 -7.45
C ILE A 276 16.27 10.33 -7.58
N ASP A 277 17.01 10.34 -6.47
CA ASP A 277 18.44 10.65 -6.48
C ASP A 277 19.08 9.86 -7.62
N SER A 278 19.43 10.54 -8.68
CA SER A 278 20.16 9.95 -9.81
C SER A 278 21.40 9.29 -9.22
N PRO A 279 21.69 8.02 -9.50
CA PRO A 279 22.94 7.44 -9.05
C PRO A 279 24.07 8.26 -9.67
N LYS A 280 24.77 9.03 -8.85
CA LYS A 280 26.01 9.70 -9.25
C LYS A 280 26.92 8.59 -9.77
N SER A 281 27.16 8.59 -11.08
CA SER A 281 28.14 7.73 -11.71
C SER A 281 29.48 7.94 -11.01
N GLU A 282 29.89 6.97 -10.21
CA GLU A 282 31.27 6.83 -9.78
C GLU A 282 32.11 6.47 -11.00
N LYS A 283 32.50 7.49 -11.76
CA LYS A 283 33.69 7.49 -12.60
C LYS A 283 34.17 8.92 -12.66
N ASP A 284 35.22 9.16 -11.98
CA ASP A 284 36.37 9.94 -12.32
C ASP A 284 36.98 10.67 -11.14
N ALA A 285 38.21 10.26 -10.95
CA ALA A 285 39.32 11.14 -10.67
C ALA A 285 39.72 11.40 -9.22
N LEU A 286 40.86 10.87 -8.95
CA LEU A 286 41.83 11.32 -7.97
C LEU A 286 41.95 12.86 -7.92
N PRO A 287 42.04 13.46 -6.75
CA PRO A 287 42.15 14.90 -6.61
C PRO A 287 43.57 15.38 -6.96
N GLN A 288 43.69 16.18 -8.00
CA GLN A 288 44.82 17.10 -8.13
C GLN A 288 44.48 18.40 -7.41
N ASP A 289 45.35 18.72 -6.50
CA ASP A 289 45.44 19.92 -5.69
C ASP A 289 45.38 21.19 -6.55
N LYS A 290 44.26 21.94 -6.50
CA LYS A 290 44.20 23.37 -6.94
C LYS A 290 43.29 24.14 -5.99
N GLY A 291 43.88 25.19 -5.41
CA GLY A 291 43.30 26.08 -4.43
C GLY A 291 41.88 26.53 -4.74
N PHE A 292 41.02 26.42 -3.76
CA PHE A 292 39.63 26.88 -3.76
C PHE A 292 39.60 28.40 -3.69
N ASP A 293 39.38 29.06 -4.82
CA ASP A 293 38.96 30.47 -4.87
C ASP A 293 37.41 30.49 -4.83
N ILE A 294 36.86 30.68 -3.63
CA ILE A 294 35.41 30.80 -3.42
C ILE A 294 35.00 32.19 -3.87
N SER A 295 34.50 32.32 -5.10
CA SER A 295 33.99 33.59 -5.58
C SER A 295 32.82 34.06 -4.71
N ASN A 296 32.83 35.34 -4.31
CA ASN A 296 31.79 36.00 -3.49
C ASN A 296 30.35 35.79 -4.00
N THR A 297 30.19 35.46 -5.27
CA THR A 297 28.89 35.13 -5.90
C THR A 297 28.29 33.83 -5.40
N HIS A 298 29.13 32.83 -5.08
CA HIS A 298 28.66 31.54 -4.56
C HIS A 298 28.18 31.64 -3.10
N LEU A 299 28.86 32.44 -2.29
CA LEU A 299 28.45 32.74 -0.90
C LEU A 299 27.14 33.54 -0.86
N GLN A 300 26.92 34.48 -1.76
CA GLN A 300 25.65 35.20 -1.86
C GLN A 300 24.48 34.34 -2.33
N MET A 301 24.72 33.39 -3.24
CA MET A 301 23.68 32.41 -3.65
C MET A 301 23.33 31.44 -2.51
N MET A 302 24.32 30.97 -1.73
CA MET A 302 24.07 30.15 -0.55
C MET A 302 23.30 30.91 0.53
N GLY A 303 23.64 32.17 0.80
CA GLY A 303 22.89 33.04 1.72
C GLY A 303 21.41 33.15 1.35
N LYS A 304 21.08 33.48 0.10
CA LYS A 304 19.69 33.54 -0.38
C LYS A 304 18.93 32.21 -0.27
N ARG A 305 19.63 31.08 -0.41
CA ARG A 305 19.06 29.77 -0.28
C ARG A 305 18.76 29.41 1.19
N ILE A 306 19.62 29.85 2.10
CA ILE A 306 19.40 29.69 3.55
C ILE A 306 18.20 30.53 3.99
N ASP A 307 18.11 31.78 3.60
CA ASP A 307 16.98 32.68 3.91
C ASP A 307 15.64 32.08 3.40
N SER A 308 15.66 31.51 2.19
CA SER A 308 14.48 30.84 1.61
C SER A 308 14.08 29.59 2.38
N LEU A 309 15.03 28.78 2.85
CA LEU A 309 14.77 27.60 3.67
C LEU A 309 14.25 27.97 5.06
N GLU A 310 14.78 29.02 5.67
CA GLU A 310 14.30 29.52 6.96
C GLU A 310 12.86 30.04 6.87
N ALA A 311 12.51 30.75 5.81
CA ALA A 311 11.13 31.17 5.56
C ALA A 311 10.17 29.97 5.36
N MET A 312 10.65 28.92 4.69
CA MET A 312 9.87 27.69 4.48
C MET A 312 9.65 26.90 5.80
N ILE A 313 10.67 26.84 6.63
CA ILE A 313 10.60 26.22 7.97
C ILE A 313 9.60 26.99 8.85
N GLY A 314 9.63 28.32 8.86
CA GLY A 314 8.65 29.15 9.56
C GLY A 314 7.20 28.88 9.13
N GLY A 315 6.96 28.79 7.82
CA GLY A 315 5.63 28.46 7.28
C GLY A 315 5.16 27.03 7.63
N LEU A 316 6.07 26.07 7.70
CA LEU A 316 5.74 24.71 8.15
C LEU A 316 5.42 24.66 9.65
N GLN A 317 6.15 25.38 10.47
CA GLN A 317 5.87 25.48 11.91
C GLN A 317 4.49 26.09 12.17
N GLU A 318 4.11 27.14 11.45
CA GLU A 318 2.76 27.73 11.56
C GLU A 318 1.66 26.74 11.16
N LYS A 319 1.86 25.97 10.08
CA LYS A 319 0.92 24.91 9.67
C LYS A 319 0.79 23.80 10.71
N ILE A 320 1.89 23.37 11.32
CA ILE A 320 1.87 22.38 12.39
C ILE A 320 1.09 22.90 13.60
N GLN A 321 1.27 24.17 13.95
CA GLN A 321 0.56 24.78 15.07
C GLN A 321 -0.95 24.88 14.81
N ASN A 322 -1.35 25.24 13.59
CA ASN A 322 -2.74 25.25 13.18
C ASN A 322 -3.37 23.84 13.18
N LEU A 323 -2.65 22.82 12.72
CA LEU A 323 -3.13 21.43 12.77
C LEU A 323 -3.29 20.90 14.20
N ASN A 324 -2.39 21.28 15.11
CA ASN A 324 -2.50 20.94 16.52
C ASN A 324 -3.71 21.60 17.19
N ASN A 325 -4.00 22.85 16.87
CA ASN A 325 -5.18 23.56 17.35
C ASN A 325 -6.48 22.89 16.87
N LEU A 326 -6.58 22.56 15.58
CA LEU A 326 -7.72 21.82 15.01
C LEU A 326 -7.90 20.43 15.63
N LYS A 327 -6.80 19.74 15.95
CA LYS A 327 -6.84 18.47 16.66
C LYS A 327 -7.44 18.63 18.06
N ASN A 328 -7.01 19.63 18.83
CA ASN A 328 -7.52 19.89 20.17
C ASN A 328 -9.01 20.23 20.16
N GLU A 329 -9.46 21.10 19.25
CA GLU A 329 -10.89 21.41 19.08
C GLU A 329 -11.73 20.17 18.77
N ARG A 330 -11.21 19.27 17.93
CA ARG A 330 -11.90 18.01 17.63
C ARG A 330 -11.98 17.07 18.85
N ASP A 331 -10.90 16.98 19.60
CA ASP A 331 -10.84 16.13 20.80
C ASP A 331 -11.79 16.67 21.90
N ASP A 332 -11.90 17.98 22.07
CA ASP A 332 -12.88 18.62 22.98
C ASP A 332 -14.33 18.33 22.54
N THR A 333 -14.62 18.39 21.23
CA THR A 333 -15.95 18.06 20.69
C THR A 333 -16.31 16.59 20.92
N ILE A 334 -15.36 15.68 20.79
CA ILE A 334 -15.56 14.24 21.07
C ILE A 334 -15.87 14.02 22.56
N ILE A 335 -15.17 14.70 23.47
CA ILE A 335 -15.40 14.62 24.90
C ILE A 335 -16.83 15.11 25.27
N GLU A 336 -17.27 16.19 24.62
CA GLU A 336 -18.61 16.72 24.82
C GLU A 336 -19.71 15.77 24.34
N LEU A 337 -19.51 15.15 23.16
CA LEU A 337 -20.42 14.12 22.64
C LEU A 337 -20.49 12.87 23.53
N ILE A 338 -19.35 12.44 24.09
CA ILE A 338 -19.32 11.31 25.04
C ILE A 338 -20.15 11.67 26.31
N LYS A 339 -20.00 12.86 26.86
CA LYS A 339 -20.81 13.32 28.03
C LYS A 339 -22.31 13.36 27.70
N MET A 340 -22.69 13.80 26.50
CA MET A 340 -24.09 13.79 26.08
C MET A 340 -24.66 12.36 25.94
N LEU A 341 -23.85 11.42 25.39
CA LEU A 341 -24.23 10.01 25.33
C LEU A 341 -24.40 9.38 26.72
N GLU A 342 -23.46 9.61 27.64
CA GLU A 342 -23.57 9.13 29.03
C GLU A 342 -24.84 9.63 29.72
N ASN A 343 -25.19 10.90 29.56
CA ASN A 343 -26.40 11.48 30.10
C ASN A 343 -27.67 10.88 29.49
N SER A 344 -27.67 10.63 28.19
CA SER A 344 -28.76 9.95 27.49
C SER A 344 -28.96 8.52 28.01
N ILE A 345 -27.85 7.77 28.16
CA ILE A 345 -27.89 6.41 28.72
C ILE A 345 -28.43 6.41 30.17
N LYS A 346 -27.95 7.31 31.05
CA LYS A 346 -28.44 7.43 32.41
C LYS A 346 -29.93 7.74 32.47
N SER A 347 -30.43 8.60 31.58
CA SER A 347 -31.86 8.93 31.47
C SER A 347 -32.68 7.71 31.02
N ARG A 348 -32.22 6.91 30.07
CA ARG A 348 -32.87 5.67 29.66
C ARG A 348 -32.90 4.62 30.76
N PHE A 349 -31.82 4.44 31.53
CA PHE A 349 -31.81 3.53 32.66
C PHE A 349 -32.81 3.96 33.74
N LYS A 350 -32.94 5.28 34.02
CA LYS A 350 -33.91 5.81 34.93
C LYS A 350 -35.37 5.53 34.49
N LEU A 351 -35.64 5.65 33.21
CA LEU A 351 -36.93 5.30 32.60
C LEU A 351 -37.25 3.81 32.73
N ILE A 352 -36.26 2.95 32.45
CA ILE A 352 -36.41 1.49 32.56
C ILE A 352 -36.70 1.09 34.03
N SER A 353 -36.02 1.69 35.02
CA SER A 353 -36.27 1.42 36.43
C SER A 353 -37.67 1.83 36.86
N VAL A 354 -38.17 2.97 36.39
CA VAL A 354 -39.56 3.42 36.67
C VAL A 354 -40.58 2.48 36.02
N ILE A 355 -40.37 2.05 34.78
CA ILE A 355 -41.25 1.08 34.09
C ILE A 355 -41.25 -0.28 34.83
N SER A 356 -40.11 -0.74 35.32
CA SER A 356 -40.03 -1.96 36.15
C SER A 356 -40.84 -1.84 37.43
N GLN A 357 -40.69 -0.73 38.16
CA GLN A 357 -41.47 -0.48 39.38
C GLN A 357 -42.99 -0.43 39.15
N ILE A 358 -43.42 0.17 38.02
CA ILE A 358 -44.85 0.19 37.64
C ILE A 358 -45.35 -1.23 37.27
N LYS A 359 -44.53 -2.04 36.66
CA LYS A 359 -44.86 -3.44 36.32
C LYS A 359 -44.99 -4.32 37.57
N ASP A 360 -44.08 -4.16 38.51
CA ASP A 360 -44.10 -4.89 39.79
C ASP A 360 -45.27 -4.43 40.69
N GLY A 361 -45.58 -3.13 40.71
CA GLY A 361 -46.76 -2.59 41.37
C GLY A 361 -48.09 -3.08 40.81
N LYS A 362 -48.20 -3.29 39.49
CA LYS A 362 -49.41 -3.88 38.86
C LYS A 362 -49.54 -5.38 39.15
N ASN A 363 -48.44 -6.12 39.26
CA ASN A 363 -48.49 -7.54 39.63
C ASN A 363 -48.87 -7.77 41.08
N SER A 364 -48.48 -6.89 42.00
CA SER A 364 -48.89 -6.96 43.38
C SER A 364 -50.39 -6.63 43.62
N THR A 365 -50.93 -5.71 42.78
CA THR A 365 -52.39 -5.37 42.82
C THR A 365 -53.25 -6.50 42.21
N GLN A 366 -52.78 -7.19 41.16
CA GLN A 366 -53.49 -8.35 40.61
C GLN A 366 -53.46 -9.58 41.50
N GLN A 367 -52.38 -9.80 42.27
CA GLN A 367 -52.30 -10.86 43.27
C GLN A 367 -53.22 -10.57 44.51
N LYS A 368 -53.35 -9.32 44.94
CA LYS A 368 -54.30 -8.95 46.00
C LYS A 368 -55.75 -9.16 45.57
N ASN A 369 -56.13 -8.72 44.37
CA ASN A 369 -57.48 -8.91 43.83
C ASN A 369 -57.81 -10.41 43.57
N LYS A 370 -56.84 -11.28 43.27
CA LYS A 370 -57.03 -12.73 43.18
C LYS A 370 -57.22 -13.40 44.54
N LYS A 371 -56.56 -12.93 45.60
CA LYS A 371 -56.78 -13.46 46.97
C LYS A 371 -58.11 -13.02 47.55
N ASP A 372 -58.57 -11.79 47.28
CA ASP A 372 -59.86 -11.30 47.74
C ASP A 372 -61.04 -11.98 47.01
N LEU A 373 -60.89 -12.39 45.76
CA LEU A 373 -61.89 -13.18 45.03
C LEU A 373 -61.93 -14.66 45.44
N GLN A 374 -60.89 -15.25 45.99
CA GLN A 374 -60.91 -16.59 46.55
C GLN A 374 -61.45 -16.65 47.99
N GLY A 375 -61.45 -15.53 48.73
CA GLY A 375 -62.01 -15.42 50.08
C GLY A 375 -63.54 -15.34 50.11
N ILE A 376 -64.19 -14.97 48.99
CA ILE A 376 -65.67 -14.81 48.90
C ILE A 376 -66.37 -16.14 48.49
N SER A 377 -65.61 -17.18 48.12
CA SER A 377 -66.19 -18.46 47.66
C SER A 377 -66.36 -19.50 48.79
N ILE A 378 -66.05 -19.24 50.04
CA ILE A 378 -66.10 -20.22 51.15
C ILE A 378 -67.22 -19.89 52.20
N VAL A 379 -68.07 -18.93 51.95
CA VAL A 379 -69.21 -18.63 52.83
C VAL A 379 -70.55 -18.80 52.07
N LYS A 380 -70.72 -19.93 51.41
CA LYS A 380 -72.02 -20.48 51.05
C LYS A 380 -71.94 -22.00 50.90
N LYS A 381 -71.96 -22.67 52.07
CA LYS A 381 -72.63 -23.95 52.35
C LYS A 381 -72.78 -24.16 53.85
#